data_2decac50df8d31faad05cfaf221244be
#
_entry.id   2decac50df8d31faad05cfaf221244be
#
_cell.length_a   1.000
_cell.length_b   1.000
_cell.length_c   1.000
_cell.angle_alpha   90.00
_cell.angle_beta   90.00
_cell.angle_gamma   90.00
#
_symmetry.space_group_name_H-M   'P 1'
#
loop_
_entity.id
_entity.type
_entity.pdbx_description
1 polymer ?
#
loop_
_entity_poly.entity_id
_entity_poly.type
_entity_poly.pdbx_seq_one_letter_code
_entity_poly.pdbx_strand_id
1 'polypeptide(L)'
;MTNRIKRLEEVVGYKFTDPGLLEIALTHASHGDGRRRTDSNERMEFLGDRVLGLLVAEQLYAMFEGLSEGGLAHRLNALVNKGACARVARSLGLGEALLLSPGEERLGGRDKESILGDACEALIGAIYLDGGLPAARTFFAAAWEEELAQLTRQTKDAKSYLQEWAARNSLPAPAYQLVSRKGPDHRPHFTVEVTIDGLEPAMGEGATKQAAQRAAADAMLKREHAHDQ
;
A
#
# COMPACT_ATOMS: atom_id res chain seq x y z
N MET A 1 3.75 -1.43 33.41
CA MET A 1 3.69 -1.71 31.97
C MET A 1 3.36 -3.18 31.77
N THR A 2 2.24 -3.46 31.13
CA THR A 2 1.80 -4.83 30.87
C THR A 2 2.80 -5.54 29.96
N ASN A 3 3.00 -6.84 30.14
CA ASN A 3 3.90 -7.68 29.32
C ASN A 3 3.60 -7.55 27.79
N ARG A 4 2.34 -7.23 27.44
CA ARG A 4 1.88 -6.98 26.06
C ARG A 4 2.52 -5.73 25.42
N ILE A 5 2.63 -4.63 26.17
CA ILE A 5 3.24 -3.37 25.67
C ILE A 5 4.73 -3.56 25.38
N LYS A 6 5.46 -4.22 26.28
CA LYS A 6 6.89 -4.51 26.06
C LYS A 6 7.12 -5.37 24.82
N ARG A 7 6.29 -6.41 24.64
CA ARG A 7 6.38 -7.28 23.46
C ARG A 7 6.06 -6.52 22.19
N LEU A 8 5.13 -5.56 22.23
CA LEU A 8 4.81 -4.75 21.07
C LEU A 8 5.97 -3.82 20.70
N GLU A 9 6.63 -3.15 21.66
CA GLU A 9 7.82 -2.34 21.41
C GLU A 9 8.95 -3.15 20.73
N GLU A 10 9.13 -4.41 21.13
CA GLU A 10 10.11 -5.32 20.50
C GLU A 10 9.76 -5.61 19.03
N VAL A 11 8.48 -5.88 18.73
CA VAL A 11 8.00 -6.15 17.37
C VAL A 11 8.03 -4.90 16.50
N VAL A 12 7.63 -3.76 17.06
CA VAL A 12 7.64 -2.44 16.39
C VAL A 12 9.06 -1.95 16.13
N GLY A 13 10.04 -2.43 16.91
CA GLY A 13 11.44 -1.99 16.83
C GLY A 13 11.64 -0.55 17.33
N TYR A 14 10.70 -0.02 18.13
CA TYR A 14 10.76 1.32 18.69
C TYR A 14 10.43 1.30 20.18
N LYS A 15 11.32 1.92 20.97
CA LYS A 15 11.14 2.06 22.43
C LYS A 15 10.69 3.48 22.73
N PHE A 16 9.50 3.62 23.29
CA PHE A 16 8.95 4.93 23.63
C PHE A 16 9.66 5.56 24.82
N THR A 17 9.98 6.85 24.67
CA THR A 17 10.45 7.72 25.76
C THR A 17 9.28 8.06 26.67
N ASP A 18 8.11 8.38 26.09
CA ASP A 18 6.84 8.53 26.79
C ASP A 18 5.91 7.33 26.51
N PRO A 19 5.84 6.35 27.41
CA PRO A 19 4.94 5.19 27.25
C PRO A 19 3.46 5.54 27.18
N GLY A 20 3.06 6.73 27.68
CA GLY A 20 1.69 7.21 27.61
C GLY A 20 1.21 7.42 26.17
N LEU A 21 2.12 7.80 25.25
CA LEU A 21 1.79 7.94 23.84
C LEU A 21 1.38 6.59 23.21
N LEU A 22 2.10 5.53 23.54
CA LEU A 22 1.74 4.18 23.06
C LEU A 22 0.42 3.71 23.66
N GLU A 23 0.16 3.97 24.93
CA GLU A 23 -1.09 3.60 25.59
C GLU A 23 -2.29 4.30 24.93
N ILE A 24 -2.18 5.60 24.64
CA ILE A 24 -3.22 6.36 23.93
C ILE A 24 -3.41 5.80 22.51
N ALA A 25 -2.35 5.52 21.76
CA ALA A 25 -2.42 4.97 20.42
C ALA A 25 -3.16 3.60 20.38
N LEU A 26 -3.04 2.81 21.43
CA LEU A 26 -3.70 1.52 21.58
C LEU A 26 -5.12 1.61 22.15
N THR A 27 -5.56 2.78 22.60
CA THR A 27 -6.86 2.98 23.24
C THR A 27 -7.93 3.34 22.20
N HIS A 28 -8.78 2.39 21.87
CA HIS A 28 -9.92 2.62 20.96
C HIS A 28 -11.02 3.46 21.65
N ALA A 29 -11.74 4.24 20.87
CA ALA A 29 -12.82 5.13 21.38
C ALA A 29 -13.91 4.42 22.19
N SER A 30 -14.08 3.11 22.01
CA SER A 30 -15.01 2.32 22.83
C SER A 30 -14.48 2.03 24.25
N HIS A 31 -13.18 2.19 24.50
CA HIS A 31 -12.58 1.95 25.80
C HIS A 31 -12.79 3.16 26.71
N GLY A 32 -13.31 2.95 27.88
CA GLY A 32 -13.57 4.03 28.85
C GLY A 32 -15.04 4.40 29.01
N ASP A 33 -15.29 5.49 29.72
CA ASP A 33 -16.64 5.95 30.10
C ASP A 33 -17.22 7.01 29.13
N GLY A 34 -16.53 7.29 28.02
CA GLY A 34 -16.96 8.25 27.01
C GLY A 34 -16.86 9.72 27.43
N ARG A 35 -16.29 10.02 28.62
CA ARG A 35 -16.28 11.39 29.17
C ARG A 35 -15.18 12.27 28.58
N ARG A 36 -14.10 11.67 28.03
CA ARG A 36 -13.00 12.40 27.42
C ARG A 36 -12.62 11.79 26.07
N ARG A 37 -13.05 12.42 24.99
CA ARG A 37 -12.65 12.05 23.61
C ARG A 37 -11.16 12.22 23.34
N THR A 38 -10.42 12.90 24.24
CA THR A 38 -8.97 13.12 24.11
C THR A 38 -8.13 11.95 24.59
N ASP A 39 -8.75 10.96 25.23
CA ASP A 39 -8.04 9.80 25.80
C ASP A 39 -8.10 8.58 24.87
N SER A 40 -8.62 8.74 23.64
CA SER A 40 -8.64 7.72 22.58
C SER A 40 -7.61 8.03 21.49
N ASN A 41 -7.39 7.03 20.64
CA ASN A 41 -6.43 7.10 19.54
C ASN A 41 -6.85 8.04 18.37
N GLU A 42 -8.10 8.53 18.33
CA GLU A 42 -8.65 9.30 17.19
C GLU A 42 -7.77 10.51 16.78
N ARG A 43 -7.21 11.24 17.75
CA ARG A 43 -6.33 12.39 17.44
C ARG A 43 -4.97 11.96 16.89
N MET A 44 -4.44 10.84 17.39
CA MET A 44 -3.18 10.28 16.88
C MET A 44 -3.37 9.63 15.51
N GLU A 45 -4.51 8.97 15.26
CA GLU A 45 -4.94 8.49 13.96
C GLU A 45 -4.92 9.63 12.94
N PHE A 46 -5.60 10.75 13.26
CA PHE A 46 -5.62 11.94 12.39
C PHE A 46 -4.22 12.44 12.02
N LEU A 47 -3.29 12.50 12.99
CA LEU A 47 -1.90 12.90 12.74
C LEU A 47 -1.14 11.84 11.97
N GLY A 48 -1.28 10.59 12.38
CA GLY A 48 -0.57 9.45 11.81
C GLY A 48 -0.89 9.21 10.35
N ASP A 49 -2.14 9.37 9.93
CA ASP A 49 -2.54 9.31 8.52
C ASP A 49 -1.77 10.34 7.67
N ARG A 50 -1.57 11.56 8.16
CA ARG A 50 -0.79 12.60 7.46
C ARG A 50 0.70 12.27 7.41
N VAL A 51 1.25 11.75 8.51
CA VAL A 51 2.66 11.29 8.58
C VAL A 51 2.87 10.11 7.64
N LEU A 52 1.99 9.11 7.66
CA LEU A 52 2.04 7.97 6.74
C LEU A 52 1.97 8.42 5.29
N GLY A 53 1.01 9.29 4.95
CA GLY A 53 0.88 9.84 3.60
C GLY A 53 2.16 10.53 3.11
N LEU A 54 2.84 11.30 3.97
CA LEU A 54 4.12 11.93 3.65
C LEU A 54 5.21 10.88 3.40
N LEU A 55 5.37 9.91 4.30
CA LEU A 55 6.42 8.88 4.19
C LEU A 55 6.24 8.01 2.95
N VAL A 56 5.00 7.62 2.65
CA VAL A 56 4.65 6.87 1.43
C VAL A 56 4.93 7.73 0.19
N ALA A 57 4.55 9.01 0.19
CA ALA A 57 4.79 9.91 -0.94
C ALA A 57 6.29 10.07 -1.23
N GLU A 58 7.13 10.28 -0.21
CA GLU A 58 8.59 10.34 -0.36
C GLU A 58 9.14 9.04 -0.95
N GLN A 59 8.71 7.88 -0.43
CA GLN A 59 9.18 6.59 -0.88
C GLN A 59 8.80 6.33 -2.34
N LEU A 60 7.55 6.61 -2.72
CA LEU A 60 7.08 6.45 -4.10
C LEU A 60 7.78 7.41 -5.06
N TYR A 61 8.00 8.65 -4.65
CA TYR A 61 8.70 9.65 -5.46
C TYR A 61 10.14 9.21 -5.77
N ALA A 62 10.83 8.63 -4.78
CA ALA A 62 12.18 8.10 -4.96
C ALA A 62 12.21 6.80 -5.79
N MET A 63 11.20 5.92 -5.62
CA MET A 63 11.16 4.62 -6.31
C MET A 63 10.73 4.70 -7.77
N PHE A 64 9.94 5.72 -8.15
CA PHE A 64 9.25 5.79 -9.44
C PHE A 64 9.48 7.14 -10.13
N GLU A 65 10.73 7.46 -10.48
CA GLU A 65 11.15 8.73 -11.10
C GLU A 65 10.41 9.07 -12.41
N GLY A 66 9.93 8.06 -13.14
CA GLY A 66 9.26 8.24 -14.44
C GLY A 66 7.72 8.29 -14.39
N LEU A 67 7.11 8.19 -13.18
CA LEU A 67 5.65 8.19 -13.07
C LEU A 67 5.07 9.61 -13.07
N SER A 68 3.90 9.74 -13.71
CA SER A 68 3.06 10.93 -13.58
C SER A 68 2.50 11.06 -12.15
N GLU A 69 2.07 12.27 -11.78
CA GLU A 69 1.38 12.55 -10.52
C GLU A 69 0.21 11.58 -10.28
N GLY A 70 -0.66 11.37 -11.27
CA GLY A 70 -1.78 10.43 -11.17
C GLY A 70 -1.34 8.98 -10.92
N GLY A 71 -0.20 8.57 -11.50
CA GLY A 71 0.41 7.26 -11.25
C GLY A 71 0.92 7.12 -9.81
N LEU A 72 1.53 8.17 -9.27
CA LEU A 72 1.98 8.23 -7.87
C LEU A 72 0.79 8.24 -6.90
N ALA A 73 -0.24 9.06 -7.17
CA ALA A 73 -1.46 9.15 -6.35
C ALA A 73 -2.20 7.81 -6.25
N HIS A 74 -2.31 7.07 -7.36
CA HIS A 74 -2.91 5.74 -7.35
C HIS A 74 -2.17 4.76 -6.44
N ARG A 75 -0.83 4.78 -6.49
CA ARG A 75 0.03 3.92 -5.64
C ARG A 75 0.00 4.33 -4.18
N LEU A 76 -0.01 5.63 -3.91
CA LEU A 76 -0.15 6.16 -2.56
C LEU A 76 -1.44 5.64 -1.93
N ASN A 77 -2.59 5.79 -2.60
CA ASN A 77 -3.87 5.30 -2.11
C ASN A 77 -3.86 3.78 -1.83
N ALA A 78 -3.13 2.99 -2.60
CA ALA A 78 -3.00 1.55 -2.36
C ALA A 78 -2.26 1.22 -1.07
N LEU A 79 -1.30 2.06 -0.66
CA LEU A 79 -0.43 1.85 0.51
C LEU A 79 -0.95 2.49 1.81
N VAL A 80 -1.81 3.53 1.71
CA VAL A 80 -2.33 4.26 2.87
C VAL A 80 -3.79 3.95 3.20
N ASN A 81 -4.47 3.09 2.41
CA ASN A 81 -5.85 2.76 2.71
C ASN A 81 -5.98 1.88 3.97
N LYS A 82 -7.20 1.90 4.58
CA LYS A 82 -7.50 1.14 5.80
C LYS A 82 -7.10 -0.34 5.72
N GLY A 83 -7.30 -0.97 4.56
CA GLY A 83 -6.94 -2.38 4.36
C GLY A 83 -5.43 -2.62 4.45
N ALA A 84 -4.60 -1.73 3.85
CA ALA A 84 -3.14 -1.80 3.95
C ALA A 84 -2.67 -1.60 5.40
N CYS A 85 -3.16 -0.54 6.06
CA CYS A 85 -2.86 -0.28 7.47
C CYS A 85 -3.28 -1.45 8.38
N ALA A 86 -4.44 -2.07 8.12
CA ALA A 86 -4.89 -3.24 8.87
C ALA A 86 -4.02 -4.48 8.64
N ARG A 87 -3.50 -4.72 7.42
CA ARG A 87 -2.54 -5.81 7.17
C ARG A 87 -1.25 -5.61 7.95
N VAL A 88 -0.72 -4.40 7.94
CA VAL A 88 0.47 -4.03 8.74
C VAL A 88 0.18 -4.20 10.23
N ALA A 89 -0.99 -3.73 10.72
CA ALA A 89 -1.40 -3.91 12.11
C ALA A 89 -1.43 -5.39 12.52
N ARG A 90 -1.93 -6.27 11.64
CA ARG A 90 -1.96 -7.73 11.88
C ARG A 90 -0.56 -8.32 11.93
N SER A 91 0.33 -7.95 11.02
CA SER A 91 1.71 -8.44 11.01
C SER A 91 2.48 -8.06 12.28
N LEU A 92 2.17 -6.90 12.87
CA LEU A 92 2.72 -6.42 14.12
C LEU A 92 2.02 -6.99 15.37
N GLY A 93 0.91 -7.72 15.22
CA GLY A 93 0.12 -8.23 16.34
C GLY A 93 -0.58 -7.14 17.16
N LEU A 94 -0.86 -5.97 16.54
CA LEU A 94 -1.46 -4.82 17.22
C LEU A 94 -2.80 -5.16 17.89
N GLY A 95 -3.62 -6.01 17.25
CA GLY A 95 -4.92 -6.41 17.79
C GLY A 95 -4.89 -6.96 19.20
N GLU A 96 -3.83 -7.71 19.55
CA GLU A 96 -3.63 -8.26 20.90
C GLU A 96 -3.35 -7.18 21.96
N ALA A 97 -2.77 -6.06 21.54
CA ALA A 97 -2.40 -4.96 22.42
C ALA A 97 -3.52 -3.92 22.61
N LEU A 98 -4.55 -3.92 21.75
CA LEU A 98 -5.64 -2.94 21.76
C LEU A 98 -6.43 -2.95 23.08
N LEU A 99 -6.76 -1.75 23.56
CA LEU A 99 -7.66 -1.49 24.66
C LEU A 99 -9.05 -1.20 24.10
N LEU A 100 -9.96 -2.17 24.26
CA LEU A 100 -11.33 -2.13 23.73
C LEU A 100 -12.33 -2.23 24.90
N SER A 101 -13.56 -1.78 24.68
CA SER A 101 -14.62 -2.12 25.60
C SER A 101 -14.95 -3.62 25.54
N PRO A 102 -15.49 -4.23 26.61
CA PRO A 102 -15.92 -5.63 26.58
C PRO A 102 -16.97 -5.94 25.50
N GLY A 103 -17.76 -4.93 25.10
CA GLY A 103 -18.73 -5.03 24.00
C GLY A 103 -18.07 -5.15 22.65
N GLU A 104 -17.11 -4.26 22.35
CA GLU A 104 -16.38 -4.27 21.09
C GLU A 104 -15.48 -5.52 20.96
N GLU A 105 -14.88 -5.95 22.07
CA GLU A 105 -14.07 -7.17 22.08
C GLU A 105 -14.90 -8.41 21.70
N ARG A 106 -16.12 -8.56 22.27
CA ARG A 106 -17.04 -9.66 21.93
C ARG A 106 -17.51 -9.64 20.47
N LEU A 107 -17.54 -8.48 19.85
CA LEU A 107 -17.87 -8.31 18.43
C LEU A 107 -16.66 -8.51 17.49
N GLY A 108 -15.55 -9.04 18.00
CA GLY A 108 -14.34 -9.30 17.22
C GLY A 108 -13.53 -8.04 16.89
N GLY A 109 -13.67 -6.97 17.68
CA GLY A 109 -13.02 -5.67 17.45
C GLY A 109 -11.50 -5.76 17.27
N ARG A 110 -10.84 -6.76 17.91
CA ARG A 110 -9.39 -6.97 17.79
C ARG A 110 -8.91 -7.30 16.38
N ASP A 111 -9.80 -7.79 15.49
CA ASP A 111 -9.46 -8.14 14.10
C ASP A 111 -10.28 -7.35 13.06
N LYS A 112 -11.11 -6.40 13.49
CA LYS A 112 -11.83 -5.52 12.57
C LYS A 112 -10.86 -4.65 11.80
N GLU A 113 -10.98 -4.65 10.48
CA GLU A 113 -10.13 -3.88 9.57
C GLU A 113 -10.10 -2.39 9.90
N SER A 114 -11.26 -1.78 10.20
CA SER A 114 -11.33 -0.37 10.57
C SER A 114 -10.53 -0.07 11.85
N ILE A 115 -10.72 -0.87 12.91
CA ILE A 115 -10.06 -0.66 14.21
C ILE A 115 -8.55 -0.88 14.09
N LEU A 116 -8.13 -1.90 13.35
CA LEU A 116 -6.71 -2.17 13.12
C LEU A 116 -6.06 -1.09 12.28
N GLY A 117 -6.75 -0.58 11.25
CA GLY A 117 -6.26 0.51 10.42
C GLY A 117 -6.06 1.78 11.23
N ASP A 118 -7.08 2.19 12.01
CA ASP A 118 -7.03 3.36 12.88
C ASP A 118 -5.89 3.26 13.91
N ALA A 119 -5.73 2.09 14.52
CA ALA A 119 -4.65 1.84 15.48
C ALA A 119 -3.26 1.86 14.84
N CYS A 120 -3.11 1.41 13.60
CA CYS A 120 -1.86 1.47 12.85
C CYS A 120 -1.46 2.91 12.57
N GLU A 121 -2.39 3.73 12.10
CA GLU A 121 -2.17 5.16 11.88
C GLU A 121 -1.86 5.86 13.20
N ALA A 122 -2.60 5.56 14.28
CA ALA A 122 -2.34 6.12 15.60
C ALA A 122 -0.95 5.76 16.14
N LEU A 123 -0.48 4.52 15.89
CA LEU A 123 0.88 4.10 16.27
C LEU A 123 1.95 4.92 15.54
N ILE A 124 1.79 5.18 14.25
CA ILE A 124 2.68 6.07 13.49
C ILE A 124 2.66 7.47 14.09
N GLY A 125 1.48 7.99 14.41
CA GLY A 125 1.31 9.29 15.08
C GLY A 125 2.04 9.35 16.42
N ALA A 126 1.94 8.30 17.24
CA ALA A 126 2.62 8.19 18.53
C ALA A 126 4.15 8.16 18.38
N ILE A 127 4.67 7.36 17.45
CA ILE A 127 6.11 7.29 17.17
C ILE A 127 6.63 8.67 16.68
N TYR A 128 5.85 9.33 15.83
CA TYR A 128 6.19 10.67 15.35
C TYR A 128 6.22 11.70 16.49
N LEU A 129 5.26 11.66 17.41
CA LEU A 129 5.22 12.57 18.56
C LEU A 129 6.39 12.34 19.53
N ASP A 130 6.81 11.10 19.71
CA ASP A 130 7.88 10.73 20.65
C ASP A 130 9.29 10.92 20.07
N GLY A 131 9.50 10.49 18.81
CA GLY A 131 10.83 10.44 18.19
C GLY A 131 10.97 11.25 16.89
N GLY A 132 9.92 11.99 16.50
CA GLY A 132 9.90 12.81 15.29
C GLY A 132 9.87 12.01 14.00
N LEU A 133 10.01 12.73 12.86
CA LEU A 133 9.97 12.13 11.54
C LEU A 133 11.05 11.05 11.29
N PRO A 134 12.28 11.17 11.80
CA PRO A 134 13.29 10.12 11.63
C PRO A 134 12.87 8.77 12.23
N ALA A 135 12.28 8.76 13.42
CA ALA A 135 11.78 7.56 14.07
C ALA A 135 10.60 6.95 13.28
N ALA A 136 9.63 7.78 12.89
CA ALA A 136 8.50 7.34 12.07
C ALA A 136 8.94 6.77 10.73
N ARG A 137 9.96 7.34 10.09
CA ARG A 137 10.55 6.83 8.82
C ARG A 137 11.18 5.46 9.01
N THR A 138 11.95 5.26 10.09
CA THR A 138 12.57 3.97 10.39
C THR A 138 11.52 2.88 10.61
N PHE A 139 10.48 3.19 11.38
CA PHE A 139 9.34 2.29 11.58
C PHE A 139 8.61 1.98 10.26
N PHE A 140 8.28 3.01 9.48
CA PHE A 140 7.62 2.85 8.19
C PHE A 140 8.41 1.94 7.25
N ALA A 141 9.72 2.15 7.10
CA ALA A 141 10.57 1.38 6.21
C ALA A 141 10.52 -0.13 6.53
N ALA A 142 10.51 -0.48 7.82
CA ALA A 142 10.41 -1.87 8.25
C ALA A 142 8.99 -2.44 8.13
N ALA A 143 7.97 -1.68 8.58
CA ALA A 143 6.61 -2.17 8.67
C ALA A 143 5.89 -2.26 7.31
N TRP A 144 6.25 -1.40 6.34
CA TRP A 144 5.67 -1.38 4.98
C TRP A 144 6.51 -2.12 3.93
N GLU A 145 7.58 -2.80 4.31
CA GLU A 145 8.46 -3.52 3.37
C GLU A 145 7.68 -4.48 2.47
N GLU A 146 6.81 -5.32 3.04
CA GLU A 146 6.01 -6.29 2.27
C GLU A 146 4.94 -5.60 1.40
N GLU A 147 4.26 -4.57 1.91
CA GLU A 147 3.27 -3.80 1.15
C GLU A 147 3.92 -3.12 -0.07
N LEU A 148 5.11 -2.53 0.10
CA LEU A 148 5.91 -1.95 -0.98
C LEU A 148 6.38 -3.01 -1.98
N ALA A 149 6.83 -4.17 -1.51
CA ALA A 149 7.21 -5.28 -2.36
C ALA A 149 6.02 -5.83 -3.17
N GLN A 150 4.85 -5.95 -2.56
CA GLN A 150 3.61 -6.35 -3.26
C GLN A 150 3.19 -5.30 -4.29
N LEU A 151 3.25 -4.01 -3.93
CA LEU A 151 3.00 -2.92 -4.86
C LEU A 151 3.93 -3.03 -6.07
N THR A 152 5.22 -3.22 -5.86
CA THR A 152 6.21 -3.36 -6.94
C THR A 152 5.93 -4.59 -7.81
N ARG A 153 5.50 -5.70 -7.22
CA ARG A 153 5.07 -6.90 -7.97
C ARG A 153 3.79 -6.66 -8.78
N GLN A 154 2.83 -5.90 -8.23
CA GLN A 154 1.54 -5.60 -8.88
C GLN A 154 1.65 -4.45 -9.89
N THR A 155 2.49 -3.47 -9.63
CA THR A 155 2.68 -2.26 -10.44
C THR A 155 3.76 -2.39 -11.51
N LYS A 156 4.32 -3.53 -11.70
CA LYS A 156 4.73 -3.93 -13.05
C LYS A 156 3.45 -4.12 -13.88
N ASP A 157 2.59 -3.05 -13.91
CA ASP A 157 1.62 -2.95 -14.99
C ASP A 157 2.48 -2.97 -16.26
N ALA A 158 2.43 -4.08 -16.94
CA ALA A 158 3.26 -4.33 -18.11
C ALA A 158 3.19 -3.18 -19.10
N LYS A 159 2.07 -2.43 -19.13
CA LYS A 159 1.91 -1.25 -19.99
C LYS A 159 2.81 -0.08 -19.56
N SER A 160 2.79 0.26 -18.27
CA SER A 160 3.63 1.34 -17.73
C SER A 160 5.10 0.96 -17.84
N TYR A 161 5.42 -0.29 -17.52
CA TYR A 161 6.81 -0.79 -17.64
C TYR A 161 7.28 -0.80 -19.09
N LEU A 162 6.45 -1.23 -20.05
CA LEU A 162 6.79 -1.19 -21.47
C LEU A 162 7.00 0.24 -21.96
N GLN A 163 6.18 1.20 -21.48
CA GLN A 163 6.35 2.61 -21.82
C GLN A 163 7.67 3.18 -21.28
N GLU A 164 8.00 2.89 -20.03
CA GLU A 164 9.27 3.30 -19.41
C GLU A 164 10.48 2.65 -20.11
N TRP A 165 10.36 1.35 -20.42
CA TRP A 165 11.40 0.61 -21.13
C TRP A 165 11.62 1.19 -22.53
N ALA A 166 10.56 1.47 -23.29
CA ALA A 166 10.66 2.13 -24.60
C ALA A 166 11.36 3.50 -24.49
N ALA A 167 10.97 4.32 -23.51
CA ALA A 167 11.58 5.64 -23.28
C ALA A 167 13.08 5.53 -22.93
N ARG A 168 13.48 4.58 -22.07
CA ARG A 168 14.91 4.34 -21.74
C ARG A 168 15.75 3.89 -22.94
N ASN A 169 15.14 3.15 -23.87
CA ASN A 169 15.78 2.68 -25.09
C ASN A 169 15.65 3.65 -26.26
N SER A 170 15.19 4.89 -26.02
CA SER A 170 14.96 5.91 -27.03
C SER A 170 14.00 5.47 -28.15
N LEU A 171 13.06 4.58 -27.83
CA LEU A 171 12.01 4.10 -28.72
C LEU A 171 10.72 4.95 -28.57
N PRO A 172 9.86 5.04 -29.61
CA PRO A 172 8.56 5.66 -29.50
C PRO A 172 7.65 5.02 -28.46
N ALA A 173 6.66 5.77 -27.99
CA ALA A 173 5.69 5.27 -27.02
C ALA A 173 4.88 4.09 -27.62
N PRO A 174 4.58 3.03 -26.81
CA PRO A 174 3.77 1.90 -27.24
C PRO A 174 2.35 2.33 -27.65
N ALA A 175 1.89 1.89 -28.81
CA ALA A 175 0.51 2.06 -29.28
C ALA A 175 -0.26 0.75 -29.13
N TYR A 176 -1.54 0.84 -28.72
CA TYR A 176 -2.41 -0.32 -28.47
C TYR A 176 -3.63 -0.28 -29.35
N GLN A 177 -3.86 -1.32 -30.15
CA GLN A 177 -5.01 -1.46 -31.02
C GLN A 177 -5.85 -2.68 -30.65
N LEU A 178 -7.17 -2.50 -30.56
CA LEU A 178 -8.10 -3.61 -30.41
C LEU A 178 -8.21 -4.35 -31.74
N VAL A 179 -7.77 -5.61 -31.80
CA VAL A 179 -7.81 -6.46 -32.99
C VAL A 179 -9.15 -7.18 -33.10
N SER A 180 -9.64 -7.73 -31.99
CA SER A 180 -10.93 -8.43 -31.98
C SER A 180 -11.63 -8.40 -30.62
N ARG A 181 -12.98 -8.47 -30.69
CA ARG A 181 -13.84 -8.81 -29.55
C ARG A 181 -14.69 -9.99 -29.94
N LYS A 182 -14.59 -11.10 -29.21
CA LYS A 182 -15.34 -12.33 -29.44
C LYS A 182 -16.11 -12.74 -28.18
N GLY A 183 -17.06 -13.66 -28.33
CA GLY A 183 -17.87 -14.17 -27.22
C GLY A 183 -19.11 -13.36 -26.90
N PRO A 184 -20.03 -13.92 -26.08
CA PRO A 184 -21.26 -13.26 -25.67
C PRO A 184 -20.98 -12.10 -24.71
N ASP A 185 -21.92 -11.15 -24.59
CA ASP A 185 -21.73 -9.91 -23.79
C ASP A 185 -21.43 -10.15 -22.31
N HIS A 186 -21.91 -11.26 -21.75
CA HIS A 186 -21.63 -11.65 -20.36
C HIS A 186 -20.29 -12.38 -20.18
N ARG A 187 -19.59 -12.75 -21.28
CA ARG A 187 -18.28 -13.39 -21.26
C ARG A 187 -17.44 -12.98 -22.48
N PRO A 188 -17.12 -11.71 -22.62
CA PRO A 188 -16.35 -11.21 -23.76
C PRO A 188 -14.89 -11.67 -23.68
N HIS A 189 -14.28 -11.84 -24.84
CA HIS A 189 -12.86 -12.10 -25.01
C HIS A 189 -12.27 -11.06 -25.96
N PHE A 190 -11.28 -10.32 -25.48
CA PHE A 190 -10.63 -9.25 -26.21
C PHE A 190 -9.24 -9.70 -26.66
N THR A 191 -8.87 -9.35 -27.89
CA THR A 191 -7.50 -9.48 -28.40
C THR A 191 -6.99 -8.09 -28.73
N VAL A 192 -5.84 -7.71 -28.18
CA VAL A 192 -5.20 -6.42 -28.39
C VAL A 192 -3.78 -6.65 -28.93
N GLU A 193 -3.39 -5.83 -29.87
CA GLU A 193 -2.02 -5.70 -30.36
C GLU A 193 -1.34 -4.50 -29.75
N VAL A 194 -0.07 -4.63 -29.37
CA VAL A 194 0.82 -3.52 -29.02
C VAL A 194 1.90 -3.39 -30.08
N THR A 195 2.17 -2.16 -30.50
CA THR A 195 3.20 -1.81 -31.50
C THR A 195 4.14 -0.75 -30.94
N ILE A 196 5.42 -0.87 -31.24
CA ILE A 196 6.45 0.15 -31.07
C ILE A 196 7.22 0.19 -32.38
N ASP A 197 7.39 1.39 -32.96
CA ASP A 197 8.13 1.53 -34.21
C ASP A 197 9.56 0.96 -34.06
N GLY A 198 9.93 0.12 -35.02
CA GLY A 198 11.23 -0.59 -35.00
C GLY A 198 11.21 -1.93 -34.31
N LEU A 199 10.08 -2.36 -33.70
CA LEU A 199 9.92 -3.67 -33.09
C LEU A 199 8.75 -4.44 -33.72
N GLU A 200 8.82 -5.77 -33.66
CA GLU A 200 7.69 -6.59 -34.07
C GLU A 200 6.49 -6.41 -33.12
N PRO A 201 5.25 -6.32 -33.64
CA PRO A 201 4.07 -6.28 -32.79
C PRO A 201 3.95 -7.47 -31.84
N ALA A 202 3.28 -7.27 -30.72
CA ALA A 202 2.92 -8.34 -29.80
C ALA A 202 1.43 -8.35 -29.50
N MET A 203 0.88 -9.56 -29.31
CA MET A 203 -0.55 -9.78 -29.09
C MET A 203 -0.81 -10.17 -27.64
N GLY A 204 -1.96 -9.75 -27.12
CA GLY A 204 -2.43 -10.16 -25.80
C GLY A 204 -3.94 -10.38 -25.77
N GLU A 205 -4.38 -11.31 -24.95
CA GLU A 205 -5.77 -11.68 -24.82
C GLU A 205 -6.26 -11.55 -23.38
N GLY A 206 -7.56 -11.27 -23.19
CA GLY A 206 -8.14 -11.14 -21.86
C GLY A 206 -9.66 -10.95 -21.84
N ALA A 207 -10.26 -11.18 -20.69
CA ALA A 207 -11.70 -11.01 -20.48
C ALA A 207 -12.14 -9.53 -20.48
N THR A 208 -11.20 -8.60 -20.37
CA THR A 208 -11.42 -7.16 -20.51
C THR A 208 -10.39 -6.56 -21.46
N LYS A 209 -10.72 -5.40 -22.06
CA LYS A 209 -9.77 -4.67 -22.92
C LYS A 209 -8.46 -4.33 -22.14
N GLN A 210 -8.56 -3.97 -20.88
CA GLN A 210 -7.41 -3.70 -20.02
C GLN A 210 -6.54 -4.95 -19.80
N ALA A 211 -7.16 -6.10 -19.51
CA ALA A 211 -6.42 -7.35 -19.34
C ALA A 211 -5.69 -7.77 -20.64
N ALA A 212 -6.33 -7.62 -21.80
CA ALA A 212 -5.72 -7.89 -23.08
C ALA A 212 -4.55 -6.94 -23.39
N GLN A 213 -4.69 -5.65 -23.11
CA GLN A 213 -3.60 -4.67 -23.26
C GLN A 213 -2.40 -5.00 -22.36
N ARG A 214 -2.66 -5.41 -21.11
CA ARG A 214 -1.61 -5.84 -20.19
C ARG A 214 -0.88 -7.08 -20.69
N ALA A 215 -1.64 -8.08 -21.17
CA ALA A 215 -1.06 -9.29 -21.72
C ALA A 215 -0.20 -9.03 -22.97
N ALA A 216 -0.61 -8.10 -23.84
CA ALA A 216 0.17 -7.69 -25.01
C ALA A 216 1.49 -7.03 -24.62
N ALA A 217 1.45 -6.13 -23.63
CA ALA A 217 2.65 -5.49 -23.09
C ALA A 217 3.61 -6.49 -22.44
N ASP A 218 3.08 -7.44 -21.64
CA ASP A 218 3.87 -8.52 -21.04
C ASP A 218 4.55 -9.40 -22.09
N ALA A 219 3.83 -9.72 -23.19
CA ALA A 219 4.38 -10.53 -24.28
C ALA A 219 5.55 -9.81 -24.98
N MET A 220 5.40 -8.51 -25.26
CA MET A 220 6.47 -7.70 -25.86
C MET A 220 7.70 -7.61 -24.93
N LEU A 221 7.50 -7.28 -23.66
CA LEU A 221 8.59 -7.18 -22.68
C LEU A 221 9.36 -8.49 -22.53
N LYS A 222 8.66 -9.63 -22.46
CA LYS A 222 9.31 -10.94 -22.35
C LYS A 222 10.19 -11.25 -23.56
N ARG A 223 9.73 -10.88 -24.76
CA ARG A 223 10.49 -11.09 -25.98
C ARG A 223 11.74 -10.20 -26.01
N GLU A 224 11.57 -8.91 -25.76
CA GLU A 224 12.70 -7.95 -25.81
C GLU A 224 13.73 -8.21 -24.71
N HIS A 225 13.32 -8.58 -23.48
CA HIS A 225 14.26 -8.98 -22.42
C HIS A 225 14.99 -10.31 -22.72
N ALA A 226 14.44 -11.19 -23.57
CA ALA A 226 15.13 -12.39 -24.01
C ALA A 226 16.22 -12.10 -25.06
N HIS A 227 16.19 -10.94 -25.70
CA HIS A 227 17.22 -10.48 -26.64
C HIS A 227 18.35 -9.69 -25.97
N ASP A 228 18.17 -9.24 -24.72
CA ASP A 228 19.17 -8.49 -23.94
C ASP A 228 20.13 -9.40 -23.13
N GLN A 229 20.02 -10.74 -23.23
CA GLN A 229 20.91 -11.75 -22.65
C GLN A 229 21.77 -12.41 -23.74
#